data_3f4215c4ceb26a6b9e0c6ae4d623b89e
#
_entry.id   3f4215c4ceb26a6b9e0c6ae4d623b89e
#
_cell.length_a   1.000
_cell.length_b   1.000
_cell.length_c   1.000
_cell.angle_alpha   90.00
_cell.angle_beta   90.00
_cell.angle_gamma   90.00
#
_symmetry.space_group_name_H-M   'P 1'
#
loop_
_entity.id
_entity.type
_entity.pdbx_description
1 polymer ?
#
loop_
_entity_poly.entity_id
_entity_poly.type
_entity_poly.pdbx_seq_one_letter_code
_entity_poly.pdbx_strand_id
1 'polypeptide(L)'
;MIRIERLSGEGLLPHLGGLAQLRIRVFQDYPYLYDGDAAYEAWYLEDFAKAKGAVVIAAFDGDHLVGAATASPLAAQKEEFTVPIARAGHAVEDVFYFGESVLLPEYRGRGLGHAFFDGREQAGRQQGFAKSGFYAVVRPADHPLRPAAYSPLDGFWRKRGYAPLEGAVADFPWKEVGQAEETSHPMQFWAGAL
;
A
#
# COMPACT_ATOMS: atom_id res chain seq x y z
N MET A 1 21.95 9.87 -5.39
CA MET A 1 21.30 9.05 -6.48
C MET A 1 20.37 8.08 -5.81
N ILE A 2 19.09 8.05 -6.21
CA ILE A 2 18.12 7.15 -5.58
C ILE A 2 18.40 5.71 -5.99
N ARG A 3 18.52 4.83 -5.00
CA ARG A 3 18.72 3.39 -5.16
C ARG A 3 17.41 2.68 -4.85
N ILE A 4 16.98 1.75 -5.72
CA ILE A 4 15.79 0.91 -5.51
C ILE A 4 16.27 -0.50 -5.18
N GLU A 5 15.76 -1.03 -4.09
CA GLU A 5 16.08 -2.39 -3.61
C GLU A 5 14.81 -3.18 -3.35
N ARG A 6 14.85 -4.48 -3.64
CA ARG A 6 13.83 -5.42 -3.20
C ARG A 6 14.30 -6.15 -1.95
N LEU A 7 13.58 -5.98 -0.88
CA LEU A 7 13.84 -6.58 0.43
C LEU A 7 12.80 -7.67 0.71
N SER A 8 13.21 -8.75 1.36
CA SER A 8 12.34 -9.85 1.78
C SER A 8 12.96 -10.63 2.94
N GLY A 9 12.14 -11.35 3.71
CA GLY A 9 12.60 -12.16 4.83
C GLY A 9 13.45 -11.38 5.83
N GLU A 10 14.60 -11.94 6.23
CA GLU A 10 15.50 -11.32 7.21
C GLU A 10 16.07 -9.97 6.73
N GLY A 11 16.18 -9.76 5.42
CA GLY A 11 16.62 -8.48 4.84
C GLY A 11 15.68 -7.30 5.12
N LEU A 12 14.44 -7.56 5.54
CA LEU A 12 13.49 -6.53 5.96
C LEU A 12 13.76 -6.00 7.37
N LEU A 13 14.27 -6.86 8.27
CA LEU A 13 14.33 -6.57 9.70
C LEU A 13 15.08 -5.26 10.04
N PRO A 14 16.24 -4.95 9.43
CA PRO A 14 16.95 -3.70 9.71
C PRO A 14 16.18 -2.43 9.31
N HIS A 15 15.18 -2.57 8.43
CA HIS A 15 14.46 -1.44 7.83
C HIS A 15 13.07 -1.21 8.41
N LEU A 16 12.57 -2.10 9.28
CA LEU A 16 11.20 -2.00 9.82
C LEU A 16 10.94 -0.70 10.56
N GLY A 17 11.89 -0.23 11.38
CA GLY A 17 11.75 1.04 12.10
C GLY A 17 11.66 2.26 11.16
N GLY A 18 12.49 2.30 10.13
CA GLY A 18 12.43 3.34 9.10
C GLY A 18 11.14 3.30 8.28
N LEU A 19 10.66 2.09 7.96
CA LEU A 19 9.40 1.90 7.25
C LEU A 19 8.20 2.35 8.10
N ALA A 20 8.19 2.04 9.41
CA ALA A 20 7.15 2.51 10.34
C ALA A 20 7.06 4.04 10.36
N GLN A 21 8.20 4.72 10.52
CA GLN A 21 8.26 6.17 10.51
C GLN A 21 7.79 6.77 9.17
N LEU A 22 8.20 6.17 8.06
CA LEU A 22 7.80 6.59 6.73
C LEU A 22 6.29 6.45 6.51
N ARG A 23 5.68 5.35 6.97
CA ARG A 23 4.23 5.13 6.93
C ARG A 23 3.48 6.21 7.73
N ILE A 24 3.85 6.43 8.99
CA ILE A 24 3.24 7.47 9.83
C ILE A 24 3.33 8.83 9.14
N ARG A 25 4.51 9.19 8.65
CA ARG A 25 4.75 10.49 8.02
C ARG A 25 3.93 10.70 6.75
N VAL A 26 3.84 9.69 5.89
CA VAL A 26 3.16 9.82 4.59
C VAL A 26 1.65 9.67 4.71
N PHE A 27 1.17 8.76 5.56
CA PHE A 27 -0.26 8.55 5.73
C PHE A 27 -0.94 9.62 6.59
N GLN A 28 -0.19 10.45 7.31
CA GLN A 28 -0.73 11.62 7.98
C GLN A 28 -1.34 12.63 6.99
N ASP A 29 -0.85 12.67 5.76
CA ASP A 29 -1.37 13.54 4.71
C ASP A 29 -2.69 12.99 4.12
N TYR A 30 -3.47 13.90 3.48
CA TYR A 30 -4.62 13.51 2.66
C TYR A 30 -4.17 12.58 1.52
N PRO A 31 -4.90 11.51 1.19
CA PRO A 31 -6.29 11.19 1.56
C PRO A 31 -6.47 10.34 2.83
N TYR A 32 -5.42 9.85 3.47
CA TYR A 32 -5.54 8.95 4.63
C TYR A 32 -5.80 9.71 5.92
N LEU A 33 -5.12 10.81 6.18
CA LEU A 33 -5.22 11.62 7.40
C LEU A 33 -4.97 10.79 8.67
N TYR A 34 -4.15 9.76 8.56
CA TYR A 34 -3.91 8.76 9.58
C TYR A 34 -3.10 9.31 10.75
N ASP A 35 -3.65 9.20 11.97
CA ASP A 35 -2.95 9.49 13.22
C ASP A 35 -2.22 8.22 13.69
N GLY A 36 -1.02 7.98 13.13
CA GLY A 36 -0.27 6.75 13.29
C GLY A 36 0.33 6.58 14.69
N ASP A 37 0.25 5.35 15.19
CA ASP A 37 0.89 4.91 16.44
C ASP A 37 2.13 4.06 16.15
N ALA A 38 3.28 4.44 16.71
CA ALA A 38 4.56 3.79 16.43
C ALA A 38 4.61 2.33 16.91
N ALA A 39 3.93 2.00 18.01
CA ALA A 39 3.90 0.63 18.53
C ALA A 39 3.04 -0.28 17.65
N TYR A 40 1.90 0.24 17.18
CA TYR A 40 1.06 -0.46 16.21
C TYR A 40 1.80 -0.71 14.90
N GLU A 41 2.47 0.30 14.36
CA GLU A 41 3.23 0.17 13.11
C GLU A 41 4.37 -0.85 13.21
N ALA A 42 5.09 -0.86 14.33
CA ALA A 42 6.14 -1.85 14.57
C ALA A 42 5.57 -3.28 14.59
N TRP A 43 4.48 -3.50 15.32
CA TRP A 43 3.81 -4.80 15.37
C TRP A 43 3.30 -5.25 13.99
N TYR A 44 2.62 -4.35 13.27
CA TYR A 44 2.09 -4.62 11.93
C TYR A 44 3.20 -5.04 10.94
N LEU A 45 4.32 -4.31 10.94
CA LEU A 45 5.43 -4.57 10.03
C LEU A 45 6.22 -5.84 10.39
N GLU A 46 6.35 -6.15 11.69
CA GLU A 46 6.92 -7.42 12.13
C GLU A 46 6.06 -8.62 11.67
N ASP A 47 4.74 -8.50 11.76
CA ASP A 47 3.80 -9.52 11.29
C ASP A 47 3.87 -9.66 9.76
N PHE A 48 3.86 -8.53 9.03
CA PHE A 48 4.05 -8.50 7.58
C PHE A 48 5.37 -9.18 7.15
N ALA A 49 6.48 -8.90 7.82
CA ALA A 49 7.79 -9.46 7.48
C ALA A 49 7.85 -10.99 7.60
N LYS A 50 6.99 -11.61 8.44
CA LYS A 50 6.86 -13.05 8.62
C LYS A 50 6.03 -13.71 7.52
N ALA A 51 5.21 -12.94 6.79
CA ALA A 51 4.33 -13.49 5.76
C ALA A 51 5.16 -14.09 4.62
N LYS A 52 4.89 -15.36 4.31
CA LYS A 52 5.57 -16.04 3.20
C LYS A 52 5.26 -15.34 1.88
N GLY A 53 6.30 -14.97 1.14
CA GLY A 53 6.17 -14.27 -0.13
C GLY A 53 6.08 -12.74 0.00
N ALA A 54 6.16 -12.20 1.23
CA ALA A 54 6.20 -10.75 1.45
C ALA A 54 7.46 -10.12 0.88
N VAL A 55 7.30 -8.99 0.20
CA VAL A 55 8.39 -8.19 -0.34
C VAL A 55 8.15 -6.70 -0.09
N VAL A 56 9.22 -5.95 0.02
CA VAL A 56 9.22 -4.49 0.04
C VAL A 56 10.12 -3.99 -1.09
N ILE A 57 9.61 -3.09 -1.91
CA ILE A 57 10.40 -2.33 -2.87
C ILE A 57 10.74 -1.01 -2.18
N ALA A 58 11.99 -0.86 -1.79
CA ALA A 58 12.48 0.27 -1.01
C ALA A 58 13.27 1.25 -1.88
N ALA A 59 13.08 2.54 -1.64
CA ALA A 59 13.83 3.62 -2.28
C ALA A 59 14.72 4.30 -1.23
N PHE A 60 16.01 4.36 -1.50
CA PHE A 60 17.02 4.97 -0.61
C PHE A 60 17.69 6.16 -1.29
N ASP A 61 17.88 7.25 -0.55
CA ASP A 61 18.79 8.33 -0.91
C ASP A 61 19.99 8.29 0.05
N GLY A 62 21.15 7.83 -0.44
CA GLY A 62 22.23 7.35 0.43
C GLY A 62 21.73 6.19 1.30
N ASP A 63 21.79 6.35 2.60
CA ASP A 63 21.32 5.37 3.60
C ASP A 63 19.90 5.69 4.13
N HIS A 64 19.29 6.77 3.67
CA HIS A 64 17.95 7.19 4.10
C HIS A 64 16.86 6.50 3.29
N LEU A 65 15.96 5.79 3.96
CA LEU A 65 14.75 5.25 3.36
C LEU A 65 13.77 6.40 3.08
N VAL A 66 13.52 6.69 1.81
CA VAL A 66 12.69 7.83 1.36
C VAL A 66 11.36 7.42 0.76
N GLY A 67 11.21 6.14 0.48
CA GLY A 67 9.97 5.56 -0.02
C GLY A 67 9.98 4.04 0.04
N ALA A 68 8.81 3.44 0.08
CA ALA A 68 8.65 2.00 0.10
C ALA A 68 7.29 1.58 -0.45
N ALA A 69 7.22 0.36 -0.98
CA ALA A 69 5.98 -0.26 -1.42
C ALA A 69 5.99 -1.74 -1.04
N THR A 70 4.96 -2.18 -0.32
CA THR A 70 4.84 -3.55 0.17
C THR A 70 4.00 -4.40 -0.77
N ALA A 71 4.26 -5.70 -0.79
CA ALA A 71 3.38 -6.68 -1.43
C ALA A 71 3.55 -8.07 -0.81
N SER A 72 2.49 -8.87 -0.90
CA SER A 72 2.46 -10.27 -0.44
C SER A 72 1.29 -11.01 -1.11
N PRO A 73 1.22 -12.35 -1.06
CA PRO A 73 0.03 -13.09 -1.44
C PRO A 73 -1.21 -12.59 -0.68
N LEU A 74 -2.33 -12.31 -1.37
CA LEU A 74 -3.57 -11.86 -0.73
C LEU A 74 -4.08 -12.89 0.28
N ALA A 75 -3.94 -14.18 -0.02
CA ALA A 75 -4.32 -15.27 0.88
C ALA A 75 -3.57 -15.28 2.23
N ALA A 76 -2.45 -14.55 2.34
CA ALA A 76 -1.73 -14.38 3.60
C ALA A 76 -2.25 -13.21 4.44
N GLN A 77 -3.20 -12.44 3.92
CA GLN A 77 -3.78 -11.30 4.62
C GLN A 77 -4.97 -11.73 5.49
N LYS A 78 -5.34 -10.86 6.42
CA LYS A 78 -6.51 -11.06 7.31
C LYS A 78 -7.83 -11.08 6.52
N GLU A 79 -8.87 -11.63 7.13
CA GLU A 79 -10.20 -11.76 6.50
C GLU A 79 -10.78 -10.44 6.02
N GLU A 80 -10.52 -9.34 6.70
CA GLU A 80 -10.96 -7.99 6.31
C GLU A 80 -10.49 -7.58 4.91
N PHE A 81 -9.34 -8.11 4.45
CA PHE A 81 -8.80 -7.89 3.10
C PHE A 81 -9.34 -8.90 2.09
N THR A 82 -9.55 -10.15 2.50
CA THR A 82 -9.83 -11.26 1.58
C THR A 82 -11.33 -11.46 1.32
N VAL A 83 -12.17 -11.27 2.35
CA VAL A 83 -13.62 -11.51 2.25
C VAL A 83 -14.31 -10.64 1.18
N PRO A 84 -14.03 -9.33 1.03
CA PRO A 84 -14.65 -8.53 -0.02
C PRO A 84 -14.33 -9.03 -1.43
N ILE A 85 -13.13 -9.54 -1.65
CA ILE A 85 -12.67 -10.08 -2.93
C ILE A 85 -13.38 -11.39 -3.24
N ALA A 86 -13.45 -12.29 -2.27
CA ALA A 86 -14.17 -13.56 -2.40
C ALA A 86 -15.68 -13.34 -2.65
N ARG A 87 -16.32 -12.37 -1.97
CA ARG A 87 -17.71 -12.00 -2.19
C ARG A 87 -17.96 -11.42 -3.58
N ALA A 88 -16.99 -10.72 -4.14
CA ALA A 88 -17.06 -10.24 -5.52
C ALA A 88 -16.80 -11.35 -6.57
N GLY A 89 -16.66 -12.61 -6.14
CA GLY A 89 -16.52 -13.77 -7.03
C GLY A 89 -15.12 -14.03 -7.55
N HIS A 90 -14.08 -13.51 -6.87
CA HIS A 90 -12.69 -13.69 -7.27
C HIS A 90 -11.94 -14.62 -6.32
N ALA A 91 -11.05 -15.45 -6.88
CA ALA A 91 -10.19 -16.33 -6.13
C ALA A 91 -9.08 -15.52 -5.44
N VAL A 92 -9.05 -15.57 -4.11
CA VAL A 92 -8.09 -14.83 -3.26
C VAL A 92 -6.66 -15.30 -3.50
N GLU A 93 -6.49 -16.59 -3.74
CA GLU A 93 -5.21 -17.26 -4.00
C GLU A 93 -4.54 -16.86 -5.31
N ASP A 94 -5.29 -16.28 -6.26
CA ASP A 94 -4.77 -15.83 -7.55
C ASP A 94 -4.13 -14.43 -7.50
N VAL A 95 -4.29 -13.70 -6.37
CA VAL A 95 -3.95 -12.29 -6.29
C VAL A 95 -2.69 -12.05 -5.49
N PHE A 96 -1.74 -11.35 -6.08
CA PHE A 96 -0.61 -10.75 -5.38
C PHE A 96 -1.01 -9.35 -4.91
N TYR A 97 -1.18 -9.20 -3.61
CA TYR A 97 -1.69 -8.00 -2.98
C TYR A 97 -0.60 -6.95 -2.81
N PHE A 98 -0.82 -5.76 -3.32
CA PHE A 98 -0.01 -4.58 -3.10
C PHE A 98 -0.56 -3.85 -1.88
N GLY A 99 0.15 -3.90 -0.77
CA GLY A 99 -0.26 -3.28 0.47
C GLY A 99 -0.26 -1.76 0.35
N GLU A 100 0.81 -1.14 0.77
CA GLU A 100 0.97 0.30 0.66
C GLU A 100 2.05 0.72 -0.34
N SER A 101 1.95 1.99 -0.76
CA SER A 101 3.03 2.72 -1.41
C SER A 101 3.18 4.06 -0.69
N VAL A 102 4.31 4.25 -0.02
CA VAL A 102 4.64 5.45 0.72
C VAL A 102 5.89 6.09 0.14
N LEU A 103 5.83 7.39 -0.11
CA LEU A 103 6.94 8.16 -0.69
C LEU A 103 6.92 9.57 -0.14
N LEU A 104 8.04 10.01 0.40
CA LEU A 104 8.17 11.38 0.90
C LEU A 104 7.85 12.39 -0.21
N PRO A 105 7.13 13.50 0.10
CA PRO A 105 6.65 14.45 -0.89
C PRO A 105 7.75 15.00 -1.81
N GLU A 106 8.92 15.30 -1.26
CA GLU A 106 10.08 15.86 -1.97
C GLU A 106 10.72 14.91 -3.01
N TYR A 107 10.35 13.63 -2.95
CA TYR A 107 10.82 12.60 -3.90
C TYR A 107 9.78 12.25 -4.97
N ARG A 108 8.58 12.84 -4.89
CA ARG A 108 7.51 12.61 -5.88
C ARG A 108 7.88 13.22 -7.25
N GLY A 109 7.22 12.75 -8.32
CA GLY A 109 7.47 13.24 -9.67
C GLY A 109 8.77 12.76 -10.33
N ARG A 110 9.52 11.83 -9.70
CA ARG A 110 10.81 11.30 -10.18
C ARG A 110 10.71 9.87 -10.73
N GLY A 111 9.51 9.39 -11.05
CA GLY A 111 9.30 8.03 -11.58
C GLY A 111 9.29 6.91 -10.53
N LEU A 112 9.50 7.19 -9.24
CA LEU A 112 9.59 6.18 -8.18
C LEU A 112 8.28 5.38 -8.02
N GLY A 113 7.12 6.00 -8.25
CA GLY A 113 5.84 5.29 -8.27
C GLY A 113 5.80 4.18 -9.33
N HIS A 114 6.37 4.40 -10.52
CA HIS A 114 6.51 3.36 -11.53
C HIS A 114 7.45 2.26 -11.06
N ALA A 115 8.61 2.59 -10.51
CA ALA A 115 9.57 1.61 -10.00
C ALA A 115 8.96 0.72 -8.90
N PHE A 116 8.10 1.28 -8.03
CA PHE A 116 7.38 0.53 -7.01
C PHE A 116 6.39 -0.48 -7.61
N PHE A 117 5.65 -0.09 -8.64
CA PHE A 117 4.77 -1.02 -9.35
C PHE A 117 5.56 -2.09 -10.07
N ASP A 118 6.58 -1.71 -10.86
CA ASP A 118 7.41 -2.64 -11.64
C ASP A 118 8.05 -3.71 -10.75
N GLY A 119 8.60 -3.29 -9.60
CA GLY A 119 9.24 -4.21 -8.65
C GLY A 119 8.25 -5.20 -8.02
N ARG A 120 7.04 -4.75 -7.63
CA ARG A 120 6.00 -5.61 -7.07
C ARG A 120 5.39 -6.54 -8.11
N GLU A 121 5.10 -6.03 -9.31
CA GLU A 121 4.61 -6.83 -10.43
C GLU A 121 5.62 -7.93 -10.80
N GLN A 122 6.91 -7.59 -10.86
CA GLN A 122 7.97 -8.57 -11.10
C GLN A 122 8.01 -9.64 -10.00
N ALA A 123 7.90 -9.24 -8.72
CA ALA A 123 7.87 -10.16 -7.60
C ALA A 123 6.66 -11.11 -7.65
N GLY A 124 5.48 -10.60 -8.01
CA GLY A 124 4.27 -11.40 -8.19
C GLY A 124 4.42 -12.43 -9.31
N ARG A 125 4.91 -12.01 -10.49
CA ARG A 125 5.17 -12.94 -11.62
C ARG A 125 6.17 -14.03 -11.23
N GLN A 126 7.23 -13.69 -10.52
CA GLN A 126 8.24 -14.66 -10.07
C GLN A 126 7.69 -15.67 -9.07
N GLN A 127 6.65 -15.31 -8.32
CA GLN A 127 5.94 -16.19 -7.40
C GLN A 127 4.76 -16.94 -8.06
N GLY A 128 4.55 -16.76 -9.38
CA GLY A 128 3.54 -17.49 -10.16
C GLY A 128 2.14 -16.86 -10.16
N PHE A 129 1.99 -15.63 -9.67
CA PHE A 129 0.72 -14.91 -9.72
C PHE A 129 0.47 -14.33 -11.12
N ALA A 130 -0.79 -14.40 -11.56
CA ALA A 130 -1.25 -13.82 -12.82
C ALA A 130 -2.00 -12.49 -12.63
N LYS A 131 -2.37 -12.16 -11.41
CA LYS A 131 -3.13 -10.95 -11.06
C LYS A 131 -2.48 -10.25 -9.86
N SER A 132 -2.66 -8.94 -9.83
CA SER A 132 -2.32 -8.13 -8.65
C SER A 132 -3.44 -7.15 -8.34
N GLY A 133 -3.45 -6.63 -7.11
CA GLY A 133 -4.43 -5.63 -6.72
C GLY A 133 -4.10 -4.96 -5.40
N PHE A 134 -4.79 -3.87 -5.12
CA PHE A 134 -4.62 -3.04 -3.93
C PHE A 134 -5.91 -2.35 -3.55
N TYR A 135 -6.03 -1.98 -2.29
CA TYR A 135 -7.10 -1.11 -1.81
C TYR A 135 -6.69 0.36 -1.89
N ALA A 136 -7.62 1.20 -2.29
CA ALA A 136 -7.46 2.65 -2.31
C ALA A 136 -8.63 3.30 -1.57
N VAL A 137 -8.33 4.25 -0.67
CA VAL A 137 -9.34 4.93 0.12
C VAL A 137 -10.28 5.75 -0.76
N VAL A 138 -11.58 5.63 -0.49
CA VAL A 138 -12.62 6.43 -1.16
C VAL A 138 -12.91 7.67 -0.32
N ARG A 139 -12.72 8.86 -0.91
CA ARG A 139 -13.02 10.13 -0.25
C ARG A 139 -14.02 10.94 -1.05
N PRO A 140 -14.98 11.62 -0.40
CA PRO A 140 -15.85 12.57 -1.07
C PRO A 140 -15.04 13.65 -1.79
N ALA A 141 -15.52 14.09 -2.96
CA ALA A 141 -14.84 15.12 -3.75
C ALA A 141 -14.77 16.48 -3.02
N ASP A 142 -15.74 16.74 -2.15
CA ASP A 142 -15.90 17.96 -1.33
C ASP A 142 -15.36 17.80 0.10
N HIS A 143 -14.52 16.80 0.34
CA HIS A 143 -13.95 16.58 1.67
C HIS A 143 -13.23 17.84 2.18
N PRO A 144 -13.52 18.32 3.42
CA PRO A 144 -13.05 19.64 3.91
C PRO A 144 -11.53 19.74 4.01
N LEU A 145 -10.82 18.63 4.21
CA LEU A 145 -9.36 18.58 4.28
C LEU A 145 -8.68 18.24 2.96
N ARG A 146 -9.44 18.21 1.85
CA ARG A 146 -8.85 17.97 0.54
C ARG A 146 -8.00 19.16 0.10
N PRO A 147 -6.68 18.98 -0.14
CA PRO A 147 -5.86 20.09 -0.67
C PRO A 147 -6.30 20.49 -2.07
N ALA A 148 -6.27 21.78 -2.37
CA ALA A 148 -6.65 22.30 -3.70
C ALA A 148 -5.78 21.71 -4.83
N ALA A 149 -4.52 21.42 -4.54
CA ALA A 149 -3.58 20.82 -5.49
C ALA A 149 -3.60 19.27 -5.49
N TYR A 150 -4.52 18.64 -4.76
CA TYR A 150 -4.58 17.17 -4.71
C TYR A 150 -5.02 16.59 -6.06
N SER A 151 -4.20 15.70 -6.58
CA SER A 151 -4.49 14.92 -7.78
C SER A 151 -4.69 13.46 -7.42
N PRO A 152 -5.86 12.86 -7.70
CA PRO A 152 -6.11 11.43 -7.51
C PRO A 152 -5.14 10.58 -8.34
N LEU A 153 -4.80 9.40 -7.83
CA LEU A 153 -3.91 8.47 -8.52
C LEU A 153 -4.64 7.55 -9.53
N ASP A 154 -5.96 7.65 -9.63
CA ASP A 154 -6.79 6.84 -10.53
C ASP A 154 -6.27 6.83 -11.97
N GLY A 155 -5.90 7.99 -12.51
CA GLY A 155 -5.36 8.12 -13.86
C GLY A 155 -4.02 7.42 -14.03
N PHE A 156 -3.18 7.42 -12.99
CA PHE A 156 -1.92 6.69 -12.97
C PHE A 156 -2.16 5.18 -12.96
N TRP A 157 -3.06 4.69 -12.10
CA TRP A 157 -3.38 3.26 -12.00
C TRP A 157 -4.01 2.73 -13.28
N ARG A 158 -4.96 3.48 -13.89
CA ARG A 158 -5.59 3.10 -15.18
C ARG A 158 -4.56 2.99 -16.30
N LYS A 159 -3.59 3.90 -16.38
CA LYS A 159 -2.50 3.82 -17.37
C LYS A 159 -1.60 2.61 -17.17
N ARG A 160 -1.56 2.04 -15.96
CA ARG A 160 -0.85 0.80 -15.66
C ARG A 160 -1.70 -0.47 -15.85
N GLY A 161 -2.95 -0.33 -16.29
CA GLY A 161 -3.85 -1.47 -16.54
C GLY A 161 -4.67 -1.91 -15.34
N TYR A 162 -4.70 -1.13 -14.27
CA TYR A 162 -5.56 -1.41 -13.12
C TYR A 162 -6.93 -0.76 -13.26
N ALA A 163 -7.96 -1.44 -12.79
CA ALA A 163 -9.33 -0.94 -12.75
C ALA A 163 -9.99 -1.28 -11.40
N PRO A 164 -10.95 -0.46 -10.94
CA PRO A 164 -11.72 -0.81 -9.75
C PRO A 164 -12.48 -2.09 -10.00
N LEU A 165 -12.43 -3.00 -9.03
CA LEU A 165 -13.15 -4.27 -9.05
C LEU A 165 -14.56 -4.03 -8.48
N GLU A 166 -15.58 -4.22 -9.30
CA GLU A 166 -16.97 -3.99 -8.91
C GLU A 166 -17.37 -4.87 -7.71
N GLY A 167 -18.02 -4.26 -6.72
CA GLY A 167 -18.46 -4.95 -5.50
C GLY A 167 -17.38 -5.24 -4.47
N ALA A 168 -16.11 -4.99 -4.79
CA ALA A 168 -14.99 -5.24 -3.87
C ALA A 168 -14.63 -3.95 -3.11
N VAL A 169 -15.48 -3.59 -2.15
CA VAL A 169 -15.23 -2.50 -1.19
C VAL A 169 -15.09 -3.11 0.20
N ALA A 170 -14.06 -2.68 0.91
CA ALA A 170 -13.82 -3.03 2.31
C ALA A 170 -13.85 -1.79 3.17
N ASP A 171 -14.25 -1.95 4.43
CA ASP A 171 -14.21 -0.88 5.42
C ASP A 171 -13.07 -1.15 6.41
N PHE A 172 -12.13 -0.21 6.50
CA PHE A 172 -11.00 -0.30 7.41
C PHE A 172 -11.08 0.79 8.47
N PRO A 173 -10.98 0.42 9.78
CA PRO A 173 -10.95 1.39 10.84
C PRO A 173 -9.54 1.97 11.01
N TRP A 174 -9.46 3.28 11.16
CA TRP A 174 -8.30 3.97 11.70
C TRP A 174 -8.68 5.31 12.30
N LYS A 175 -7.80 5.82 13.18
CA LYS A 175 -7.95 7.14 13.77
C LYS A 175 -7.38 8.20 12.83
N GLU A 176 -8.16 9.22 12.55
CA GLU A 176 -7.68 10.38 11.79
C GLU A 176 -7.07 11.45 12.70
N VAL A 177 -6.15 12.20 12.14
CA VAL A 177 -5.54 13.36 12.82
C VAL A 177 -6.61 14.31 13.34
N GLY A 178 -6.55 14.62 14.63
CA GLY A 178 -7.51 15.51 15.28
C GLY A 178 -8.81 14.84 15.74
N GLN A 179 -8.99 13.55 15.51
CA GLN A 179 -10.12 12.78 16.02
C GLN A 179 -9.75 12.07 17.34
N ALA A 180 -10.73 11.87 18.23
CA ALA A 180 -10.53 11.17 19.48
C ALA A 180 -10.59 9.64 19.31
N GLU A 181 -11.39 9.17 18.36
CA GLU A 181 -11.70 7.75 18.14
C GLU A 181 -11.42 7.33 16.71
N GLU A 182 -11.28 6.01 16.50
CA GLU A 182 -11.23 5.42 15.17
C GLU A 182 -12.58 5.54 14.46
N THR A 183 -12.52 5.77 13.15
CA THR A 183 -13.70 5.74 12.28
C THR A 183 -13.47 4.79 11.12
N SER A 184 -14.54 4.25 10.56
CA SER A 184 -14.49 3.33 9.43
C SER A 184 -14.36 4.09 8.12
N HIS A 185 -13.49 3.61 7.23
CA HIS A 185 -13.22 4.26 5.94
C HIS A 185 -13.37 3.25 4.80
N PRO A 186 -14.23 3.54 3.81
CA PRO A 186 -14.39 2.66 2.66
C PRO A 186 -13.13 2.70 1.78
N MET A 187 -12.71 1.51 1.35
CA MET A 187 -11.60 1.34 0.42
C MET A 187 -12.02 0.46 -0.76
N GLN A 188 -11.86 0.99 -1.96
CA GLN A 188 -12.14 0.28 -3.20
C GLN A 188 -10.94 -0.58 -3.60
N PHE A 189 -11.18 -1.86 -3.91
CA PHE A 189 -10.15 -2.71 -4.47
C PHE A 189 -9.95 -2.43 -5.97
N TRP A 190 -8.69 -2.32 -6.39
CA TRP A 190 -8.27 -2.18 -7.78
C TRP A 190 -7.49 -3.42 -8.18
N ALA A 191 -7.77 -3.97 -9.36
CA ALA A 191 -7.11 -5.16 -9.86
C ALA A 191 -6.55 -4.96 -11.27
N GLY A 192 -5.47 -5.68 -11.57
CA GLY A 192 -4.81 -5.71 -12.88
C GLY A 192 -4.15 -7.06 -13.14
N ALA A 193 -3.88 -7.36 -14.43
CA ALA A 193 -3.07 -8.51 -14.80
C ALA A 193 -1.58 -8.24 -14.50
N LEU A 194 -0.85 -9.30 -14.13
CA LEU A 194 0.61 -9.30 -13.98
C LEU A 194 1.33 -9.72 -15.26
#